data_a2a10be0be66c11bb6ad0cd4abc87a00
#
_entry.id   a2a10be0be66c11bb6ad0cd4abc87a00
#
_cell.length_a   1.000
_cell.length_b   1.000
_cell.length_c   1.000
_cell.angle_alpha   90.00
_cell.angle_beta   90.00
_cell.angle_gamma   90.00
#
_symmetry.space_group_name_H-M   'P 1'
#
loop_
_entity.id
_entity.type
_entity.pdbx_description
1 polymer ?
#
loop_
_entity_poly.entity_id
_entity_poly.type
_entity_poly.pdbx_seq_one_letter_code
_entity_poly.pdbx_strand_id
1 'polypeptide(L)'
;MSAFTVDPLRPLKTEQISDPRDVLPVNQIKDDARRVMEVLQKRFGKYGLALHPEKTRLTEFRRPDRRPPDDGASGRAGTFDLLGFTHFWAPSRKGKWVVKRRTASRRLSRALRSVAEWCRRNRHLDVAQQCETLGKKLRGHFGYFGIIGNFDALTRFRTGVVRAWRKWLDRRSQRARMTWDRMTLLLRRYPLPPARIMRPYSVIT
;
A
#
# COMPACT_ATOMS: atom_id res chain seq x y z
N MET A 1 -34.76 26.22 -29.56
CA MET A 1 -33.60 25.32 -29.65
C MET A 1 -32.42 25.99 -28.95
N SER A 2 -32.23 25.75 -27.65
CA SER A 2 -31.14 26.36 -26.88
C SER A 2 -30.14 25.27 -26.54
N ALA A 3 -28.96 25.39 -27.14
CA ALA A 3 -27.84 24.49 -26.91
C ALA A 3 -27.19 24.84 -25.57
N PHE A 4 -27.18 23.90 -24.62
CA PHE A 4 -26.37 23.99 -23.42
C PHE A 4 -24.95 23.49 -23.75
N THR A 5 -24.02 24.41 -23.90
CA THR A 5 -22.58 24.13 -23.97
C THR A 5 -22.07 23.96 -22.57
N VAL A 6 -21.68 22.74 -22.19
CA VAL A 6 -20.98 22.46 -20.92
C VAL A 6 -19.49 22.65 -21.16
N ASP A 7 -18.92 23.68 -20.56
CA ASP A 7 -17.49 23.98 -20.54
C ASP A 7 -16.75 22.93 -19.69
N PRO A 8 -15.84 22.12 -20.26
CA PRO A 8 -15.17 21.02 -19.53
C PRO A 8 -14.04 21.47 -18.59
N LEU A 9 -13.72 22.75 -18.49
CA LEU A 9 -12.58 23.29 -17.75
C LEU A 9 -12.95 24.17 -16.56
N ARG A 10 -14.23 24.26 -16.19
CA ARG A 10 -14.58 25.00 -14.98
C ARG A 10 -14.17 24.18 -13.75
N PRO A 11 -13.17 24.63 -12.96
CA PRO A 11 -12.87 24.00 -11.69
C PRO A 11 -14.14 24.06 -10.83
N LEU A 12 -14.54 22.92 -10.26
CA LEU A 12 -15.58 22.87 -9.24
C LEU A 12 -15.18 23.90 -8.21
N LYS A 13 -15.99 24.93 -8.02
CA LYS A 13 -15.82 25.91 -6.96
C LYS A 13 -15.67 25.10 -5.67
N THR A 14 -14.51 25.18 -5.08
CA THR A 14 -14.28 24.80 -3.70
C THR A 14 -15.07 25.80 -2.87
N GLU A 15 -16.37 25.56 -2.70
CA GLU A 15 -17.11 26.28 -1.69
C GLU A 15 -16.41 25.97 -0.37
N GLN A 16 -15.96 27.04 0.25
CA GLN A 16 -15.30 27.04 1.54
C GLN A 16 -16.20 26.26 2.51
N ILE A 17 -15.75 25.08 2.91
CA ILE A 17 -16.26 24.41 4.12
C ILE A 17 -15.75 25.25 5.28
N SER A 18 -16.48 26.30 5.59
CA SER A 18 -16.10 27.32 6.58
C SER A 18 -16.38 26.91 8.01
N ASP A 19 -17.04 25.78 8.27
CA ASP A 19 -17.27 25.29 9.64
C ASP A 19 -17.09 23.76 9.72
N PRO A 20 -16.22 23.27 10.64
CA PRO A 20 -16.10 21.83 10.92
C PRO A 20 -17.39 21.19 11.47
N ARG A 21 -18.45 21.97 11.66
CA ARG A 21 -19.77 21.53 12.14
C ARG A 21 -20.79 21.25 11.05
N ASP A 22 -20.51 21.61 9.79
CA ASP A 22 -21.33 21.22 8.64
C ASP A 22 -21.15 19.73 8.34
N VAL A 23 -21.64 18.91 9.24
CA VAL A 23 -21.73 17.46 9.07
C VAL A 23 -22.89 17.20 8.13
N LEU A 24 -22.61 17.04 6.84
CA LEU A 24 -23.60 16.53 5.89
C LEU A 24 -24.18 15.22 6.43
N PRO A 25 -25.50 15.03 6.43
CA PRO A 25 -26.11 13.80 6.91
C PRO A 25 -25.54 12.59 6.18
N VAL A 26 -25.17 11.55 6.92
CA VAL A 26 -24.51 10.32 6.41
C VAL A 26 -25.25 9.73 5.21
N ASN A 27 -26.56 9.86 5.14
CA ASN A 27 -27.39 9.39 4.05
C ASN A 27 -27.12 10.18 2.75
N GLN A 28 -26.98 11.49 2.82
CA GLN A 28 -26.69 12.33 1.67
C GLN A 28 -25.33 11.97 1.04
N ILE A 29 -24.29 11.74 1.85
CA ILE A 29 -22.97 11.31 1.36
C ILE A 29 -23.04 9.94 0.65
N LYS A 30 -23.88 9.03 1.14
CA LYS A 30 -24.09 7.73 0.49
C LYS A 30 -24.79 7.85 -0.85
N ASP A 31 -25.78 8.71 -0.94
CA ASP A 31 -26.54 8.94 -2.16
C ASP A 31 -25.71 9.68 -3.22
N ASP A 32 -24.91 10.67 -2.82
CA ASP A 32 -23.97 11.34 -3.70
C ASP A 32 -22.89 10.35 -4.22
N ALA A 33 -22.39 9.46 -3.37
CA ALA A 33 -21.44 8.44 -3.80
C ALA A 33 -22.06 7.44 -4.79
N ARG A 34 -23.33 7.08 -4.64
CA ARG A 34 -24.07 6.25 -5.63
C ARG A 34 -24.24 6.97 -6.95
N ARG A 35 -24.64 8.25 -6.92
CA ARG A 35 -24.75 9.09 -8.14
C ARG A 35 -23.41 9.19 -8.88
N VAL A 36 -22.31 9.38 -8.16
CA VAL A 36 -20.95 9.39 -8.74
C VAL A 36 -20.66 8.06 -9.45
N MET A 37 -21.01 6.92 -8.85
CA MET A 37 -20.80 5.60 -9.45
C MET A 37 -21.59 5.45 -10.77
N GLU A 38 -22.84 5.89 -10.81
CA GLU A 38 -23.67 5.85 -12.02
C GLU A 38 -23.10 6.76 -13.14
N VAL A 39 -22.66 7.96 -12.76
CA VAL A 39 -22.04 8.91 -13.71
C VAL A 39 -20.73 8.35 -14.25
N LEU A 40 -19.90 7.72 -13.41
CA LEU A 40 -18.66 7.08 -13.83
C LEU A 40 -18.91 5.96 -14.83
N GLN A 41 -19.94 5.13 -14.60
CA GLN A 41 -20.29 4.05 -15.52
C GLN A 41 -20.70 4.60 -16.89
N LYS A 42 -21.56 5.65 -16.92
CA LYS A 42 -21.96 6.32 -18.15
C LYS A 42 -20.78 6.97 -18.88
N ARG A 43 -19.87 7.63 -18.13
CA ARG A 43 -18.69 8.29 -18.73
C ARG A 43 -17.72 7.26 -19.32
N PHE A 44 -17.42 6.19 -18.63
CA PHE A 44 -16.54 5.15 -19.15
C PHE A 44 -17.14 4.44 -20.36
N GLY A 45 -18.47 4.22 -20.38
CA GLY A 45 -19.18 3.67 -21.54
C GLY A 45 -18.98 4.48 -22.82
N LYS A 46 -18.87 5.82 -22.73
CA LYS A 46 -18.58 6.68 -23.89
C LYS A 46 -17.22 6.42 -24.54
N TYR A 47 -16.28 5.86 -23.79
CA TYR A 47 -14.92 5.52 -24.25
C TYR A 47 -14.74 4.01 -24.49
N GLY A 48 -15.83 3.23 -24.52
CA GLY A 48 -15.77 1.78 -24.66
C GLY A 48 -15.20 1.05 -23.46
N LEU A 49 -15.12 1.71 -22.29
CA LEU A 49 -14.61 1.13 -21.04
C LEU A 49 -15.78 0.75 -20.14
N ALA A 50 -15.67 -0.39 -19.46
CA ALA A 50 -16.66 -0.84 -18.48
C ALA A 50 -16.02 -0.94 -17.07
N LEU A 51 -16.78 -0.54 -16.07
CA LEU A 51 -16.43 -0.80 -14.68
C LEU A 51 -16.57 -2.29 -14.37
N HIS A 52 -15.55 -2.89 -13.76
CA HIS A 52 -15.61 -4.31 -13.40
C HIS A 52 -16.53 -4.50 -12.19
N PRO A 53 -17.66 -5.23 -12.32
CA PRO A 53 -18.70 -5.28 -11.27
C PRO A 53 -18.18 -5.80 -9.92
N GLU A 54 -17.37 -6.86 -9.95
CA GLU A 54 -16.83 -7.46 -8.69
C GLU A 54 -15.69 -6.65 -8.06
N LYS A 55 -15.00 -5.82 -8.83
CA LYS A 55 -13.84 -5.03 -8.34
C LYS A 55 -14.20 -3.61 -7.98
N THR A 56 -15.34 -3.12 -8.46
CA THR A 56 -15.83 -1.79 -8.19
C THR A 56 -16.85 -1.85 -7.06
N ARG A 57 -16.53 -1.29 -5.92
CA ARG A 57 -17.41 -1.29 -4.76
C ARG A 57 -17.32 0.02 -4.00
N LEU A 58 -18.43 0.46 -3.48
CA LEU A 58 -18.50 1.55 -2.51
C LEU A 58 -18.09 1.00 -1.15
N THR A 59 -17.15 1.67 -0.48
CA THR A 59 -16.68 1.29 0.84
C THR A 59 -16.82 2.47 1.78
N GLU A 60 -17.49 2.26 2.90
CA GLU A 60 -17.57 3.27 3.94
C GLU A 60 -16.21 3.41 4.64
N PHE A 61 -15.69 4.65 4.68
CA PHE A 61 -14.42 4.98 5.29
C PHE A 61 -14.57 6.17 6.23
N ARG A 62 -15.32 5.94 7.31
CA ARG A 62 -15.63 6.98 8.30
C ARG A 62 -14.50 7.16 9.30
N ARG A 63 -14.25 8.39 9.70
CA ARG A 63 -13.35 8.71 10.82
C ARG A 63 -13.94 8.12 12.10
N PRO A 64 -13.14 7.42 12.94
CA PRO A 64 -13.60 6.95 14.24
C PRO A 64 -13.98 8.13 15.14
N ASP A 65 -15.06 7.98 15.90
CA ASP A 65 -15.43 8.95 16.92
C ASP A 65 -14.37 8.98 18.03
N ARG A 66 -14.31 10.08 18.78
CA ARG A 66 -13.27 10.32 19.79
C ARG A 66 -13.25 9.29 20.92
N ARG A 67 -14.34 8.57 21.15
CA ARG A 67 -14.48 7.59 22.20
C ARG A 67 -14.57 6.18 21.61
N PRO A 68 -13.73 5.23 22.03
CA PRO A 68 -14.00 3.82 21.75
C PRO A 68 -15.33 3.46 22.42
N PRO A 69 -16.24 2.74 21.75
CA PRO A 69 -17.42 2.24 22.42
C PRO A 69 -16.98 1.30 23.56
N ASP A 70 -17.52 1.52 24.77
CA ASP A 70 -17.24 0.74 25.98
C ASP A 70 -17.69 -0.73 25.88
N ASP A 71 -18.43 -1.09 24.84
CA ASP A 71 -19.10 -2.37 24.65
C ASP A 71 -18.33 -3.39 23.81
N GLY A 72 -17.03 -3.18 23.56
CA GLY A 72 -16.22 -4.13 22.79
C GLY A 72 -16.65 -4.31 21.32
N ALA A 73 -17.75 -3.74 20.91
CA ALA A 73 -18.18 -3.58 19.53
C ALA A 73 -17.31 -2.49 18.90
N SER A 74 -16.02 -2.81 18.69
CA SER A 74 -15.14 -1.94 17.94
C SER A 74 -15.73 -1.80 16.55
N GLY A 75 -16.42 -0.69 16.33
CA GLY A 75 -16.68 -0.18 15.00
C GLY A 75 -15.32 -0.06 14.32
N ARG A 76 -14.88 -1.14 13.68
CA ARG A 76 -13.61 -1.15 12.97
C ARG A 76 -13.69 -0.05 11.96
N ALA A 77 -12.98 1.04 12.24
CA ALA A 77 -12.78 2.08 11.26
C ALA A 77 -12.47 1.38 9.94
N GLY A 78 -13.32 1.58 8.94
CA GLY A 78 -13.21 0.86 7.68
C GLY A 78 -11.78 0.91 7.17
N THR A 79 -11.32 -0.16 6.58
CA THR A 79 -10.04 -0.17 5.86
C THR A 79 -10.31 -0.54 4.40
N PHE A 80 -9.55 0.04 3.49
CA PHE A 80 -9.64 -0.33 2.08
C PHE A 80 -8.27 -0.40 1.44
N ASP A 81 -8.16 -1.25 0.43
CA ASP A 81 -6.94 -1.42 -0.36
C ASP A 81 -7.03 -0.60 -1.64
N LEU A 82 -6.09 0.33 -1.85
CA LEU A 82 -5.95 1.11 -3.06
C LEU A 82 -4.49 1.18 -3.48
N LEU A 83 -4.21 0.93 -4.78
CA LEU A 83 -2.87 1.00 -5.37
C LEU A 83 -1.79 0.20 -4.58
N GLY A 84 -2.19 -0.92 -4.00
CA GLY A 84 -1.28 -1.78 -3.24
C GLY A 84 -1.04 -1.36 -1.80
N PHE A 85 -1.74 -0.33 -1.31
CA PHE A 85 -1.72 0.12 0.07
C PHE A 85 -3.07 -0.13 0.73
N THR A 86 -3.05 -0.56 1.99
CA THR A 86 -4.21 -0.53 2.88
C THR A 86 -4.26 0.83 3.56
N HIS A 87 -5.35 1.55 3.37
CA HIS A 87 -5.66 2.83 4.03
C HIS A 87 -6.45 2.54 5.30
N PHE A 88 -6.10 3.22 6.39
CA PHE A 88 -6.74 3.05 7.68
C PHE A 88 -6.60 4.30 8.55
N TRP A 89 -7.55 4.51 9.45
CA TRP A 89 -7.48 5.58 10.43
C TRP A 89 -6.55 5.18 11.58
N ALA A 90 -5.69 6.11 12.01
CA ALA A 90 -4.85 5.94 13.20
C ALA A 90 -4.49 7.30 13.80
N PRO A 91 -4.19 7.36 15.12
CA PRO A 91 -3.77 8.60 15.75
C PRO A 91 -2.41 9.07 15.22
N SER A 92 -2.29 10.38 15.02
CA SER A 92 -1.02 11.06 14.79
C SER A 92 -0.22 11.16 16.09
N ARG A 93 1.03 11.62 16.02
CA ARG A 93 1.83 11.91 17.24
C ARG A 93 1.17 12.97 18.17
N LYS A 94 0.31 13.83 17.62
CA LYS A 94 -0.46 14.84 18.36
C LYS A 94 -1.87 14.36 18.78
N GLY A 95 -2.14 13.05 18.75
CA GLY A 95 -3.41 12.45 19.12
C GLY A 95 -4.57 12.67 18.13
N LYS A 96 -4.37 13.41 17.03
CA LYS A 96 -5.42 13.63 16.02
C LYS A 96 -5.54 12.41 15.09
N TRP A 97 -6.76 12.00 14.78
CA TRP A 97 -7.02 10.96 13.78
C TRP A 97 -6.57 11.40 12.38
N VAL A 98 -5.75 10.59 11.76
CA VAL A 98 -5.24 10.79 10.38
C VAL A 98 -5.32 9.50 9.58
N VAL A 99 -5.47 9.61 8.27
CA VAL A 99 -5.40 8.46 7.39
C VAL A 99 -3.95 8.05 7.21
N LYS A 100 -3.62 6.84 7.63
CA LYS A 100 -2.31 6.21 7.40
C LYS A 100 -2.40 5.17 6.30
N ARG A 101 -1.26 4.87 5.70
CA ARG A 101 -1.12 3.88 4.63
C ARG A 101 -0.05 2.86 5.00
N ARG A 102 -0.33 1.59 4.77
CA ARG A 102 0.66 0.50 4.88
C ARG A 102 0.58 -0.39 3.64
N THR A 103 1.65 -1.09 3.32
CA THR A 103 1.62 -2.09 2.23
C THR A 103 0.52 -3.11 2.48
N ALA A 104 -0.36 -3.31 1.51
CA ALA A 104 -1.42 -4.30 1.60
C ALA A 104 -0.84 -5.71 1.79
N SER A 105 -1.38 -6.49 2.74
CA SER A 105 -0.86 -7.81 3.11
C SER A 105 -0.73 -8.75 1.92
N ARG A 106 -1.72 -8.74 1.01
CA ARG A 106 -1.68 -9.52 -0.23
C ARG A 106 -0.51 -9.14 -1.15
N ARG A 107 -0.17 -7.85 -1.22
CA ARG A 107 0.96 -7.36 -2.03
C ARG A 107 2.29 -7.78 -1.42
N LEU A 108 2.44 -7.62 -0.10
CA LEU A 108 3.62 -8.05 0.63
C LEU A 108 3.86 -9.56 0.47
N SER A 109 2.84 -10.38 0.72
CA SER A 109 2.92 -11.84 0.59
C SER A 109 3.24 -12.28 -0.84
N ARG A 110 2.64 -11.64 -1.86
CA ARG A 110 2.93 -11.92 -3.26
C ARG A 110 4.37 -11.57 -3.61
N ALA A 111 4.87 -10.41 -3.18
CA ALA A 111 6.25 -9.99 -3.42
C ALA A 111 7.25 -10.95 -2.76
N LEU A 112 7.01 -11.36 -1.51
CA LEU A 112 7.86 -12.33 -0.81
C LEU A 112 7.84 -13.72 -1.49
N ARG A 113 6.69 -14.17 -1.95
CA ARG A 113 6.57 -15.43 -2.71
C ARG A 113 7.35 -15.38 -4.01
N SER A 114 7.25 -14.28 -4.76
CA SER A 114 8.02 -14.07 -5.99
C SER A 114 9.53 -14.09 -5.75
N VAL A 115 10.00 -13.44 -4.67
CA VAL A 115 11.41 -13.47 -4.29
C VAL A 115 11.85 -14.87 -3.90
N ALA A 116 11.05 -15.58 -3.08
CA ALA A 116 11.38 -16.95 -2.66
C ALA A 116 11.46 -17.90 -3.86
N GLU A 117 10.55 -17.77 -4.81
CA GLU A 117 10.56 -18.55 -6.04
C GLU A 117 11.77 -18.22 -6.91
N TRP A 118 12.13 -16.94 -7.02
CA TRP A 118 13.35 -16.53 -7.72
C TRP A 118 14.59 -17.13 -7.04
N CYS A 119 14.71 -17.07 -5.72
CA CYS A 119 15.82 -17.69 -4.98
C CYS A 119 15.88 -19.20 -5.20
N ARG A 120 14.73 -19.88 -5.27
CA ARG A 120 14.63 -21.31 -5.56
C ARG A 120 15.23 -21.67 -6.92
N ARG A 121 14.81 -20.95 -7.94
CA ARG A 121 15.22 -21.21 -9.33
C ARG A 121 16.70 -20.88 -9.56
N ASN A 122 17.18 -19.83 -8.90
CA ASN A 122 18.52 -19.29 -9.12
C ASN A 122 19.50 -19.64 -7.97
N ARG A 123 19.20 -20.67 -7.16
CA ARG A 123 20.04 -21.03 -6.01
C ARG A 123 21.47 -21.45 -6.40
N HIS A 124 21.68 -21.90 -7.65
CA HIS A 124 22.95 -22.35 -8.20
C HIS A 124 23.86 -21.21 -8.68
N LEU A 125 23.29 -20.03 -8.94
CA LEU A 125 24.06 -18.87 -9.39
C LEU A 125 25.08 -18.42 -8.33
N ASP A 126 26.07 -17.66 -8.78
CA ASP A 126 27.03 -17.04 -7.88
C ASP A 126 26.36 -16.11 -6.85
N VAL A 127 26.92 -16.09 -5.65
CA VAL A 127 26.35 -15.33 -4.51
C VAL A 127 26.33 -13.81 -4.80
N ALA A 128 27.36 -13.31 -5.49
CA ALA A 128 27.43 -11.90 -5.87
C ALA A 128 26.30 -11.52 -6.83
N GLN A 129 26.05 -12.35 -7.85
CA GLN A 129 24.95 -12.16 -8.81
C GLN A 129 23.58 -12.22 -8.12
N GLN A 130 23.42 -13.17 -7.17
CA GLN A 130 22.20 -13.27 -6.37
C GLN A 130 21.99 -12.00 -5.54
N CYS A 131 23.04 -11.52 -4.86
CA CYS A 131 22.99 -10.30 -4.06
C CYS A 131 22.61 -9.07 -4.90
N GLU A 132 23.22 -8.91 -6.07
CA GLU A 132 22.91 -7.81 -6.98
C GLU A 132 21.44 -7.80 -7.40
N THR A 133 20.92 -8.96 -7.81
CA THR A 133 19.52 -9.10 -8.25
C THR A 133 18.54 -8.87 -7.10
N LEU A 134 18.81 -9.44 -5.91
CA LEU A 134 18.00 -9.19 -4.72
C LEU A 134 18.06 -7.72 -4.30
N GLY A 135 19.21 -7.09 -4.44
CA GLY A 135 19.38 -5.65 -4.23
C GLY A 135 18.51 -4.80 -5.16
N LYS A 136 18.45 -5.16 -6.46
CA LYS A 136 17.55 -4.50 -7.44
C LYS A 136 16.08 -4.67 -7.05
N LYS A 137 15.66 -5.88 -6.66
CA LYS A 137 14.29 -6.16 -6.20
C LYS A 137 13.92 -5.38 -4.93
N LEU A 138 14.83 -5.28 -3.96
CA LEU A 138 14.64 -4.49 -2.75
C LEU A 138 14.51 -3.00 -3.05
N ARG A 139 15.42 -2.44 -3.85
CA ARG A 139 15.35 -1.02 -4.26
C ARG A 139 14.06 -0.69 -4.99
N GLY A 140 13.62 -1.53 -5.92
CA GLY A 140 12.34 -1.34 -6.61
C GLY A 140 11.15 -1.37 -5.65
N HIS A 141 11.13 -2.30 -4.70
CA HIS A 141 10.09 -2.36 -3.68
C HIS A 141 10.09 -1.12 -2.77
N PHE A 142 11.28 -0.68 -2.31
CA PHE A 142 11.40 0.51 -1.48
C PHE A 142 11.07 1.80 -2.25
N GLY A 143 11.38 1.87 -3.55
CA GLY A 143 11.02 2.99 -4.39
C GLY A 143 9.51 3.22 -4.48
N TYR A 144 8.73 2.14 -4.56
CA TYR A 144 7.28 2.21 -4.63
C TYR A 144 6.62 2.33 -3.25
N PHE A 145 6.99 1.46 -2.31
CA PHE A 145 6.35 1.36 -0.99
C PHE A 145 7.03 2.20 0.10
N GLY A 146 8.12 2.90 -0.21
CA GLY A 146 8.93 3.68 0.74
C GLY A 146 8.30 5.01 1.12
N ILE A 147 7.07 5.00 1.61
CA ILE A 147 6.33 6.16 2.11
C ILE A 147 6.39 6.24 3.63
N ILE A 148 6.19 7.45 4.16
CA ILE A 148 6.11 7.68 5.62
C ILE A 148 4.97 6.86 6.22
N GLY A 149 5.25 6.25 7.39
CA GLY A 149 4.31 5.38 8.11
C GLY A 149 4.32 3.92 7.66
N ASN A 150 5.10 3.57 6.62
CA ASN A 150 5.18 2.20 6.10
C ASN A 150 6.51 1.48 6.38
N PHE A 151 7.36 2.04 7.24
CA PHE A 151 8.70 1.53 7.52
C PHE A 151 8.70 0.07 8.00
N ASP A 152 7.76 -0.31 8.86
CA ASP A 152 7.63 -1.68 9.37
C ASP A 152 7.38 -2.70 8.25
N ALA A 153 6.56 -2.35 7.25
CA ALA A 153 6.31 -3.22 6.11
C ALA A 153 7.56 -3.39 5.23
N LEU A 154 8.36 -2.33 5.06
CA LEU A 154 9.64 -2.38 4.35
C LEU A 154 10.65 -3.26 5.09
N THR A 155 10.74 -3.12 6.41
CA THR A 155 11.60 -3.95 7.25
C THR A 155 11.18 -5.42 7.21
N ARG A 156 9.87 -5.71 7.30
CA ARG A 156 9.33 -7.07 7.15
C ARG A 156 9.66 -7.65 5.78
N PHE A 157 9.56 -6.85 4.71
CA PHE A 157 9.92 -7.30 3.36
C PHE A 157 11.40 -7.65 3.28
N ARG A 158 12.30 -6.76 3.73
CA ARG A 158 13.75 -7.02 3.75
C ARG A 158 14.09 -8.28 4.55
N THR A 159 13.55 -8.41 5.74
CA THR A 159 13.75 -9.60 6.58
C THR A 159 13.26 -10.87 5.90
N GLY A 160 12.10 -10.81 5.25
CA GLY A 160 11.56 -11.91 4.46
C GLY A 160 12.45 -12.31 3.29
N VAL A 161 13.04 -11.33 2.59
CA VAL A 161 14.01 -11.57 1.51
C VAL A 161 15.26 -12.28 2.04
N VAL A 162 15.83 -11.81 3.17
CA VAL A 162 17.00 -12.45 3.81
C VAL A 162 16.68 -13.88 4.22
N ARG A 163 15.50 -14.12 4.82
CA ARG A 163 15.05 -15.47 5.20
C ARG A 163 14.91 -16.40 4.00
N ALA A 164 14.30 -15.90 2.92
CA ALA A 164 14.14 -16.66 1.68
C ALA A 164 15.50 -16.98 1.05
N TRP A 165 16.40 -16.01 0.98
CA TRP A 165 17.74 -16.21 0.44
C TRP A 165 18.53 -17.24 1.25
N ARG A 166 18.58 -17.10 2.59
CA ARG A 166 19.21 -18.09 3.48
C ARG A 166 18.66 -19.51 3.26
N LYS A 167 17.31 -19.64 3.22
CA LYS A 167 16.63 -20.93 3.01
C LYS A 167 17.10 -21.64 1.72
N TRP A 168 17.27 -20.89 0.63
CA TRP A 168 17.64 -21.49 -0.64
C TRP A 168 19.13 -21.66 -0.83
N LEU A 169 19.97 -20.88 -0.15
CA LEU A 169 21.40 -21.14 -0.04
C LEU A 169 21.65 -22.41 0.78
N ASP A 170 20.90 -22.63 1.85
CA ASP A 170 20.96 -23.85 2.66
C ASP A 170 20.61 -25.11 1.87
N ARG A 171 19.74 -24.97 0.87
CA ARG A 171 19.33 -26.05 -0.03
C ARG A 171 20.12 -26.15 -1.32
N ARG A 172 21.28 -25.51 -1.39
CA ARG A 172 22.15 -25.53 -2.56
C ARG A 172 22.83 -26.88 -2.73
N SER A 173 23.17 -27.53 -1.65
CA SER A 173 23.69 -28.90 -1.62
C SER A 173 23.27 -29.58 -0.31
N GLN A 174 23.35 -30.92 -0.29
CA GLN A 174 23.04 -31.72 0.92
C GLN A 174 23.96 -31.40 2.10
N ARG A 175 25.19 -30.95 1.84
CA ARG A 175 26.20 -30.59 2.84
C ARG A 175 26.18 -29.10 3.22
N ALA A 176 25.45 -28.27 2.50
CA ALA A 176 25.36 -26.85 2.78
C ALA A 176 24.55 -26.63 4.06
N ARG A 177 25.19 -26.17 5.13
CA ARG A 177 24.53 -25.72 6.36
C ARG A 177 24.65 -24.19 6.45
N MET A 178 23.65 -23.48 5.98
CA MET A 178 23.59 -22.02 6.07
C MET A 178 22.94 -21.62 7.40
N THR A 179 23.74 -21.60 8.48
CA THR A 179 23.32 -21.07 9.79
C THR A 179 23.10 -19.56 9.73
N TRP A 180 22.48 -18.99 10.76
CA TRP A 180 22.32 -17.53 10.83
C TRP A 180 23.65 -16.80 10.97
N ASP A 181 24.63 -17.37 11.67
CA ASP A 181 25.97 -16.80 11.82
C ASP A 181 26.66 -16.69 10.46
N ARG A 182 26.65 -17.78 9.68
CA ARG A 182 27.16 -17.78 8.30
C ARG A 182 26.42 -16.78 7.41
N MET A 183 25.10 -16.67 7.57
CA MET A 183 24.30 -15.69 6.82
C MET A 183 24.67 -14.26 7.21
N THR A 184 24.94 -14.01 8.48
CA THR A 184 25.39 -12.69 8.95
C THR A 184 26.74 -12.31 8.35
N LEU A 185 27.71 -13.24 8.35
CA LEU A 185 29.01 -13.03 7.69
C LEU A 185 28.86 -12.79 6.18
N LEU A 186 27.98 -13.56 5.54
CA LEU A 186 27.67 -13.38 4.11
C LEU A 186 27.08 -12.00 3.84
N LEU A 187 26.14 -11.51 4.67
CA LEU A 187 25.55 -10.19 4.54
C LEU A 187 26.54 -9.04 4.81
N ARG A 188 27.61 -9.27 5.58
CA ARG A 188 28.70 -8.29 5.71
C ARG A 188 29.50 -8.18 4.43
N ARG A 189 29.77 -9.29 3.74
CA ARG A 189 30.48 -9.29 2.46
C ARG A 189 29.61 -8.87 1.27
N TYR A 190 28.33 -9.25 1.30
CA TYR A 190 27.34 -8.98 0.25
C TYR A 190 26.12 -8.25 0.86
N PRO A 191 26.23 -6.95 1.14
CA PRO A 191 25.18 -6.22 1.85
C PRO A 191 23.95 -5.99 0.99
N LEU A 192 22.80 -6.33 1.52
CA LEU A 192 21.52 -5.98 0.93
C LEU A 192 21.07 -4.57 1.38
N PRO A 193 20.44 -3.79 0.50
CA PRO A 193 19.96 -2.45 0.81
C PRO A 193 19.13 -2.42 2.11
N PRO A 194 19.37 -1.46 3.01
CA PRO A 194 18.56 -1.27 4.20
C PRO A 194 17.15 -0.77 3.82
N ALA A 195 16.16 -1.10 4.65
CA ALA A 195 14.84 -0.50 4.52
C ALA A 195 14.95 1.00 4.80
N ARG A 196 14.40 1.82 3.90
CA ARG A 196 14.36 3.28 4.07
C ARG A 196 13.13 3.88 3.42
N ILE A 197 12.70 5.01 3.96
CA ILE A 197 11.67 5.84 3.35
C ILE A 197 12.28 6.61 2.20
N MET A 198 11.70 6.48 1.01
CA MET A 198 12.18 7.10 -0.22
C MET A 198 11.43 8.41 -0.54
N ARG A 199 10.21 8.54 -0.05
CA ARG A 199 9.36 9.71 -0.26
C ARG A 199 9.01 10.33 1.10
N PRO A 200 9.84 11.26 1.61
CA PRO A 200 9.45 12.11 2.73
C PRO A 200 8.23 12.96 2.32
N TYR A 201 7.52 13.55 3.28
CA TYR A 201 6.51 14.55 2.93
C TYR A 201 7.20 15.66 2.11
N SER A 202 6.82 15.82 0.84
CA SER A 202 7.00 17.10 0.21
C SER A 202 6.07 18.06 0.94
N VAL A 203 6.64 19.00 1.65
CA VAL A 203 5.91 20.18 2.09
C VAL A 203 5.49 20.84 0.79
N ILE A 204 4.17 20.77 0.48
CA ILE A 204 3.60 21.60 -0.57
C ILE A 204 3.63 23.00 0.04
N THR A 205 4.64 23.75 -0.32
CA THR A 205 4.73 25.20 -0.08
C THR A 205 3.73 25.87 -0.99
#